data_8b329ed6cc8d3b7eee0f45dfe551cf8a
#
_entry.id   8b329ed6cc8d3b7eee0f45dfe551cf8a
#
_cell.length_a   1.000
_cell.length_b   1.000
_cell.length_c   1.000
_cell.angle_alpha   90.00
_cell.angle_beta   90.00
_cell.angle_gamma   90.00
#
_symmetry.space_group_name_H-M   'P 1'
#
loop_
_entity.id
_entity.type
_entity.pdbx_description
1 polymer ?
#
loop_
_entity_poly.entity_id
_entity_poly.type
_entity_poly.pdbx_seq_one_letter_code
_entity_poly.pdbx_strand_id
1 'polypeptide(L)'
;MIQMILFFIGFVYADTTIVAFNAVHQSFGNLGNNRTVIDTIQFPESNAMFSEIVMNVSLDCPNGGCDPWDRKAKIGVMHLEEWYEIGRYVTPYGVECGWSFDVTDYRSLLKGNVPLSSYIDTWVQPGWLVTIDFNFISGTPEYNYSIVRNIWNYDYVVYGDETNPVNINSVTEYIPLDAEEVYLRMITTGHGQGNTDNAAEFSYRVHDIFVNGELEFLHDFWRSDCESNSCSPQNGTWQYDRAGFCPGDKVYYDDFYLTDNSIFGDTIKLDYELENYINYCSPNNPSCIDGSTCTQCDYNNT
;
A
#
# COMPACT_ATOMS: atom_id res chain seq x y z
N MET A 1 57.42 29.16 -2.32
CA MET A 1 56.48 28.23 -1.69
C MET A 1 55.09 28.72 -2.07
N ILE A 2 54.42 28.08 -3.05
CA ILE A 2 53.08 28.44 -3.50
C ILE A 2 52.10 27.59 -2.69
N GLN A 3 51.31 28.26 -1.87
CA GLN A 3 50.28 27.59 -1.06
C GLN A 3 49.01 27.50 -1.92
N MET A 4 48.66 26.29 -2.35
CA MET A 4 47.41 26.01 -3.08
C MET A 4 46.28 25.93 -2.09
N ILE A 5 45.37 26.91 -2.07
CA ILE A 5 44.14 26.88 -1.29
C ILE A 5 43.09 26.12 -2.11
N LEU A 6 42.75 24.90 -1.69
CA LEU A 6 41.63 24.15 -2.21
C LEU A 6 40.34 24.71 -1.58
N PHE A 7 39.53 25.38 -2.38
CA PHE A 7 38.15 25.68 -2.00
C PHE A 7 37.28 24.44 -2.21
N PHE A 8 36.84 23.82 -1.14
CA PHE A 8 35.75 22.88 -1.18
C PHE A 8 34.45 23.69 -1.32
N ILE A 9 33.89 23.71 -2.53
CA ILE A 9 32.52 24.17 -2.73
C ILE A 9 31.59 23.02 -2.27
N GLY A 10 31.17 23.10 -1.02
CA GLY A 10 30.10 22.25 -0.54
C GLY A 10 28.80 22.66 -1.25
N PHE A 11 28.25 21.78 -2.06
CA PHE A 11 26.90 21.96 -2.56
C PHE A 11 25.91 21.76 -1.39
N VAL A 12 25.24 22.83 -0.99
CA VAL A 12 24.12 22.75 -0.06
C VAL A 12 22.91 22.42 -0.92
N TYR A 13 22.42 21.20 -0.81
CA TYR A 13 21.15 20.82 -1.40
C TYR A 13 20.04 21.28 -0.44
N ALA A 14 18.96 21.82 -1.00
CA ALA A 14 17.79 22.22 -0.25
C ALA A 14 16.73 21.11 -0.37
N ASP A 15 15.91 20.99 0.65
CA ASP A 15 14.70 20.18 0.59
C ASP A 15 13.83 20.63 -0.59
N THR A 16 13.20 19.67 -1.23
CA THR A 16 12.39 19.91 -2.43
C THR A 16 11.01 19.30 -2.26
N THR A 17 9.97 20.11 -2.42
CA THR A 17 8.58 19.64 -2.42
C THR A 17 8.05 19.60 -3.85
N ILE A 18 7.44 18.48 -4.23
CA ILE A 18 6.79 18.28 -5.53
C ILE A 18 5.33 17.97 -5.28
N VAL A 19 4.43 18.87 -5.72
CA VAL A 19 2.99 18.64 -5.67
C VAL A 19 2.61 17.83 -6.91
N ALA A 20 2.21 16.58 -6.70
CA ALA A 20 1.82 15.65 -7.75
C ALA A 20 0.35 15.82 -8.13
N PHE A 21 -0.53 15.86 -7.14
CA PHE A 21 -1.96 16.12 -7.30
C PHE A 21 -2.38 17.23 -6.34
N ASN A 22 -3.25 18.14 -6.79
CA ASN A 22 -3.73 19.25 -5.99
C ASN A 22 -5.25 19.30 -6.05
N ALA A 23 -5.91 18.86 -5.00
CA ALA A 23 -7.36 18.80 -4.84
C ALA A 23 -8.07 18.15 -6.05
N VAL A 24 -7.52 17.05 -6.56
CA VAL A 24 -8.09 16.34 -7.71
C VAL A 24 -9.33 15.57 -7.26
N HIS A 25 -10.46 15.77 -7.96
CA HIS A 25 -11.73 15.17 -7.59
C HIS A 25 -11.82 13.71 -8.08
N GLN A 26 -11.78 12.77 -7.14
CA GLN A 26 -12.00 11.34 -7.40
C GLN A 26 -13.41 10.94 -6.93
N SER A 27 -14.24 10.47 -7.85
CA SER A 27 -15.65 10.17 -7.60
C SER A 27 -16.20 9.16 -8.62
N PHE A 28 -17.41 8.65 -8.34
CA PHE A 28 -18.15 7.79 -9.26
C PHE A 28 -19.62 8.20 -9.30
N GLY A 29 -20.19 8.32 -10.50
CA GLY A 29 -21.60 8.67 -10.67
C GLY A 29 -21.89 9.55 -11.88
N ASN A 30 -22.77 10.54 -11.73
CA ASN A 30 -23.21 11.38 -12.84
C ASN A 30 -22.10 12.20 -13.51
N LEU A 31 -20.98 12.46 -12.81
CA LEU A 31 -19.78 13.13 -13.36
C LEU A 31 -18.82 12.17 -14.05
N GLY A 32 -19.18 10.89 -14.16
CA GLY A 32 -18.37 9.84 -14.75
C GLY A 32 -17.68 8.94 -13.72
N ASN A 33 -16.73 8.14 -14.21
CA ASN A 33 -15.87 7.29 -13.38
C ASN A 33 -14.48 7.94 -13.27
N ASN A 34 -14.28 8.71 -12.21
CA ASN A 34 -13.02 9.38 -11.92
C ASN A 34 -12.28 8.75 -10.72
N ARG A 35 -12.50 7.45 -10.47
CA ARG A 35 -11.85 6.73 -9.37
C ARG A 35 -10.34 6.66 -9.51
N THR A 36 -9.85 6.64 -10.74
CA THR A 36 -8.42 6.62 -11.05
C THR A 36 -8.03 7.93 -11.73
N VAL A 37 -6.97 8.56 -11.23
CA VAL A 37 -6.30 9.69 -11.86
C VAL A 37 -4.85 9.31 -12.11
N ILE A 38 -4.36 9.58 -13.31
CA ILE A 38 -2.97 9.35 -13.71
C ILE A 38 -2.42 10.63 -14.29
N ASP A 39 -1.23 11.02 -13.85
CA ASP A 39 -0.46 12.12 -14.46
C ASP A 39 1.03 11.77 -14.46
N THR A 40 1.79 12.43 -15.31
CA THR A 40 3.24 12.27 -15.35
C THR A 40 3.89 13.35 -14.50
N ILE A 41 4.51 12.92 -13.41
CA ILE A 41 5.15 13.80 -12.43
C ILE A 41 6.65 13.88 -12.71
N GLN A 42 7.17 15.10 -12.72
CA GLN A 42 8.60 15.32 -12.85
C GLN A 42 9.26 15.34 -11.47
N PHE A 43 9.90 14.25 -11.13
CA PHE A 43 10.74 14.11 -9.94
C PHE A 43 12.18 14.59 -10.21
N PRO A 44 13.02 14.75 -9.18
CA PRO A 44 14.43 15.05 -9.39
C PRO A 44 15.11 13.99 -10.26
N GLU A 45 16.03 14.40 -11.12
CA GLU A 45 16.75 13.48 -12.01
C GLU A 45 17.70 12.54 -11.24
N SER A 46 18.12 12.94 -10.03
CA SER A 46 18.95 12.15 -9.14
C SER A 46 18.50 12.28 -7.70
N ASN A 47 18.43 11.17 -6.99
CA ASN A 47 18.07 11.09 -5.57
C ASN A 47 19.29 10.91 -4.66
N ALA A 48 20.52 11.00 -5.21
CA ALA A 48 21.78 10.75 -4.48
C ALA A 48 22.05 11.74 -3.32
N MET A 49 21.31 12.85 -3.27
CA MET A 49 21.48 13.91 -2.27
C MET A 49 20.29 14.06 -1.32
N PHE A 50 19.38 13.09 -1.34
CA PHE A 50 18.23 13.06 -0.45
C PHE A 50 18.31 11.84 0.46
N SER A 51 18.31 12.08 1.77
CA SER A 51 18.33 11.01 2.77
C SER A 51 16.97 10.33 2.91
N GLU A 52 15.88 11.07 2.69
CA GLU A 52 14.51 10.61 2.91
C GLU A 52 13.58 11.17 1.83
N ILE A 53 12.54 10.41 1.48
CA ILE A 53 11.46 10.84 0.60
C ILE A 53 10.14 10.54 1.30
N VAL A 54 9.39 11.60 1.64
CA VAL A 54 8.09 11.50 2.32
C VAL A 54 6.99 11.87 1.35
N MET A 55 6.04 10.97 1.14
CA MET A 55 4.81 11.23 0.40
C MET A 55 3.71 11.59 1.37
N ASN A 56 3.11 12.78 1.21
CA ASN A 56 1.96 13.21 1.96
C ASN A 56 0.70 13.06 1.11
N VAL A 57 -0.36 12.56 1.73
CA VAL A 57 -1.68 12.41 1.12
C VAL A 57 -2.69 13.12 2.00
N SER A 58 -3.52 13.99 1.43
CA SER A 58 -4.66 14.57 2.12
C SER A 58 -5.94 14.39 1.33
N LEU A 59 -7.00 14.15 2.07
CA LEU A 59 -8.37 14.03 1.58
C LEU A 59 -9.22 15.15 2.13
N ASP A 60 -9.78 15.94 1.23
CA ASP A 60 -10.75 16.98 1.55
C ASP A 60 -12.13 16.60 1.01
N CYS A 61 -13.19 17.12 1.63
CA CYS A 61 -14.55 16.92 1.18
C CYS A 61 -14.90 17.88 0.03
N PRO A 62 -15.41 17.41 -1.10
CA PRO A 62 -15.99 18.28 -2.10
C PRO A 62 -17.29 18.94 -1.59
N ASN A 63 -17.80 19.94 -2.32
CA ASN A 63 -19.10 20.53 -2.02
C ASN A 63 -20.19 19.45 -2.01
N GLY A 64 -20.87 19.30 -0.87
CA GLY A 64 -21.88 18.26 -0.65
C GLY A 64 -21.44 17.13 0.30
N GLY A 65 -20.20 17.16 0.79
CA GLY A 65 -19.63 16.21 1.74
C GLY A 65 -18.68 15.22 1.08
N CYS A 66 -18.04 14.40 1.89
CA CYS A 66 -17.19 13.29 1.46
C CYS A 66 -18.00 12.01 1.17
N ASP A 67 -17.38 11.00 0.55
CA ASP A 67 -17.92 9.63 0.53
C ASP A 67 -18.17 9.17 1.98
N PRO A 68 -19.39 8.71 2.34
CA PRO A 68 -19.70 8.28 3.69
C PRO A 68 -19.11 6.93 4.08
N TRP A 69 -18.44 6.21 3.15
CA TRP A 69 -17.92 4.87 3.34
C TRP A 69 -16.40 4.83 3.39
N ASP A 70 -15.87 3.83 4.06
CA ASP A 70 -14.47 3.45 4.00
C ASP A 70 -14.17 2.81 2.63
N ARG A 71 -13.16 3.33 1.96
CA ARG A 71 -12.77 2.89 0.61
C ARG A 71 -11.30 2.55 0.57
N LYS A 72 -10.98 1.39 0.02
CA LYS A 72 -9.59 1.06 -0.33
C LYS A 72 -9.08 2.07 -1.34
N ALA A 73 -7.91 2.61 -1.08
CA ALA A 73 -7.23 3.55 -1.95
C ALA A 73 -5.75 3.21 -2.05
N LYS A 74 -5.17 3.39 -3.23
CA LYS A 74 -3.76 3.11 -3.49
C LYS A 74 -3.11 4.17 -4.35
N ILE A 75 -1.82 4.34 -4.14
CA ILE A 75 -0.95 5.20 -4.93
C ILE A 75 0.10 4.32 -5.57
N GLY A 76 0.25 4.44 -6.87
CA GLY A 76 1.19 3.65 -7.65
C GLY A 76 2.04 4.48 -8.59
N VAL A 77 3.24 4.01 -8.87
CA VAL A 77 4.14 4.54 -9.90
C VAL A 77 4.36 3.50 -10.98
N MET A 78 4.48 3.94 -12.22
CA MET A 78 4.77 3.07 -13.35
C MET A 78 6.27 3.05 -13.63
N HIS A 79 6.85 1.87 -13.69
CA HIS A 79 8.23 1.65 -14.09
C HIS A 79 8.32 0.41 -14.98
N LEU A 80 8.99 0.51 -16.13
CA LEU A 80 9.14 -0.58 -17.10
C LEU A 80 7.81 -1.27 -17.47
N GLU A 81 6.75 -0.46 -17.69
CA GLU A 81 5.38 -0.92 -18.03
C GLU A 81 4.65 -1.68 -16.91
N GLU A 82 5.18 -1.70 -15.69
CA GLU A 82 4.55 -2.27 -14.51
C GLU A 82 4.19 -1.19 -13.49
N TRP A 83 3.06 -1.37 -12.79
CA TRP A 83 2.65 -0.54 -11.67
C TRP A 83 3.20 -1.08 -10.37
N TYR A 84 3.86 -0.22 -9.61
CA TYR A 84 4.36 -0.47 -8.25
C TYR A 84 3.52 0.32 -7.26
N GLU A 85 2.88 -0.36 -6.33
CA GLU A 85 2.16 0.30 -5.24
C GLU A 85 3.18 0.85 -4.23
N ILE A 86 3.10 2.16 -3.97
CA ILE A 86 4.00 2.87 -3.04
C ILE A 86 3.29 3.37 -1.80
N GLY A 87 1.99 3.18 -1.70
CA GLY A 87 1.18 3.54 -0.55
C GLY A 87 -0.27 3.10 -0.70
N ARG A 88 -0.84 2.60 0.39
CA ARG A 88 -2.24 2.22 0.52
C ARG A 88 -2.84 2.88 1.75
N TYR A 89 -4.08 3.31 1.64
CA TYR A 89 -4.86 3.82 2.75
C TYR A 89 -6.32 3.41 2.59
N VAL A 90 -7.07 3.51 3.68
CA VAL A 90 -8.53 3.35 3.63
C VAL A 90 -9.16 4.67 4.06
N THR A 91 -10.07 5.19 3.23
CA THR A 91 -10.68 6.48 3.50
C THR A 91 -11.49 6.45 4.80
N PRO A 92 -11.57 7.57 5.53
CA PRO A 92 -12.43 7.65 6.69
C PRO A 92 -13.92 7.76 6.28
N TYR A 93 -14.81 7.38 7.19
CA TYR A 93 -16.25 7.51 6.99
C TYR A 93 -16.69 8.98 6.99
N GLY A 94 -16.69 9.62 5.82
CA GLY A 94 -17.29 10.92 5.57
C GLY A 94 -16.63 12.11 6.26
N VAL A 95 -15.35 12.04 6.62
CA VAL A 95 -14.57 13.12 7.23
C VAL A 95 -13.24 13.31 6.50
N GLU A 96 -12.70 14.53 6.53
CA GLU A 96 -11.40 14.86 5.98
C GLU A 96 -10.26 14.20 6.78
N CYS A 97 -9.16 13.85 6.12
CA CYS A 97 -7.99 13.29 6.76
C CYS A 97 -6.71 13.37 5.90
N GLY A 98 -5.57 13.00 6.49
CA GLY A 98 -4.32 12.92 5.75
C GLY A 98 -3.24 12.12 6.48
N TRP A 99 -2.27 11.63 5.69
CA TRP A 99 -1.21 10.75 6.17
C TRP A 99 0.11 11.06 5.48
N SER A 100 1.19 10.66 6.15
CA SER A 100 2.53 10.66 5.56
C SER A 100 3.04 9.22 5.43
N PHE A 101 3.68 8.93 4.29
CA PHE A 101 4.30 7.65 3.97
C PHE A 101 5.79 7.88 3.76
N ASP A 102 6.63 7.10 4.41
CA ASP A 102 8.03 7.00 4.02
C ASP A 102 8.10 6.15 2.75
N VAL A 103 8.54 6.77 1.65
CA VAL A 103 8.69 6.11 0.35
C VAL A 103 10.16 6.12 -0.10
N THR A 104 11.08 6.25 0.86
CA THR A 104 12.52 6.35 0.62
C THR A 104 13.05 5.13 -0.13
N ASP A 105 12.56 3.94 0.19
CA ASP A 105 12.99 2.69 -0.45
C ASP A 105 12.58 2.60 -1.93
N TYR A 106 11.55 3.34 -2.33
CA TYR A 106 11.11 3.46 -3.72
C TYR A 106 11.87 4.52 -4.52
N ARG A 107 12.99 5.06 -3.99
CA ARG A 107 13.78 6.14 -4.62
C ARG A 107 14.19 5.85 -6.06
N SER A 108 14.46 4.59 -6.39
CA SER A 108 14.82 4.19 -7.76
C SER A 108 13.67 4.39 -8.76
N LEU A 109 12.43 4.38 -8.28
CA LEU A 109 11.21 4.58 -9.06
C LEU A 109 10.79 6.05 -9.11
N LEU A 110 11.27 6.90 -8.18
CA LEU A 110 10.88 8.30 -8.00
C LEU A 110 11.95 9.26 -8.57
N LYS A 111 12.25 9.16 -9.86
CA LYS A 111 13.22 10.02 -10.55
C LYS A 111 12.85 10.30 -11.99
N GLY A 112 13.11 11.52 -12.46
CA GLY A 112 12.75 11.97 -13.81
C GLY A 112 11.24 12.02 -14.01
N ASN A 113 10.76 11.74 -15.21
CA ASN A 113 9.33 11.76 -15.54
C ASN A 113 8.71 10.39 -15.24
N VAL A 114 7.81 10.34 -14.25
CA VAL A 114 7.19 9.10 -13.77
C VAL A 114 5.67 9.21 -13.83
N PRO A 115 4.97 8.30 -14.52
CA PRO A 115 3.52 8.21 -14.39
C PRO A 115 3.15 7.79 -12.96
N LEU A 116 2.37 8.63 -12.29
CA LEU A 116 1.83 8.41 -10.95
C LEU A 116 0.32 8.22 -11.06
N SER A 117 -0.22 7.22 -10.36
CA SER A 117 -1.65 7.00 -10.24
C SER A 117 -2.13 7.16 -8.81
N SER A 118 -3.30 7.75 -8.65
CA SER A 118 -4.10 7.71 -7.44
C SER A 118 -5.41 7.00 -7.75
N TYR A 119 -5.79 6.01 -6.95
CA TYR A 119 -7.02 5.26 -7.08
C TYR A 119 -7.76 5.24 -5.75
N ILE A 120 -9.08 5.50 -5.78
CA ILE A 120 -10.00 5.30 -4.66
C ILE A 120 -11.18 4.48 -5.16
N ASP A 121 -11.50 3.38 -4.48
CA ASP A 121 -12.62 2.51 -4.84
C ASP A 121 -13.98 3.07 -4.39
N THR A 122 -14.21 4.36 -4.67
CA THR A 122 -15.47 5.05 -4.39
C THR A 122 -16.54 4.69 -5.39
N TRP A 123 -17.79 4.60 -4.94
CA TRP A 123 -18.97 4.26 -5.75
C TRP A 123 -20.07 5.32 -5.66
N VAL A 124 -19.73 6.50 -5.14
CA VAL A 124 -20.68 7.58 -4.91
C VAL A 124 -20.20 8.91 -5.49
N GLN A 125 -21.16 9.77 -5.78
CA GLN A 125 -20.96 11.06 -6.43
C GLN A 125 -20.08 12.04 -5.63
N PRO A 126 -20.23 12.19 -4.29
CA PRO A 126 -19.36 13.12 -3.57
C PRO A 126 -17.87 12.76 -3.74
N GLY A 127 -17.49 11.51 -3.48
CA GLY A 127 -16.09 11.10 -3.56
C GLY A 127 -15.19 11.93 -2.65
N TRP A 128 -13.99 12.29 -3.16
CA TRP A 128 -12.92 12.95 -2.42
C TRP A 128 -12.18 13.97 -3.28
N LEU A 129 -11.64 15.02 -2.67
CA LEU A 129 -10.61 15.87 -3.25
C LEU A 129 -9.27 15.38 -2.72
N VAL A 130 -8.40 14.92 -3.61
CA VAL A 130 -7.12 14.30 -3.24
C VAL A 130 -5.97 15.24 -3.55
N THR A 131 -5.12 15.49 -2.55
CA THR A 131 -3.84 16.17 -2.72
C THR A 131 -2.72 15.21 -2.37
N ILE A 132 -1.71 15.12 -3.23
CA ILE A 132 -0.52 14.31 -3.00
C ILE A 132 0.71 15.17 -3.29
N ASP A 133 1.61 15.24 -2.33
CA ASP A 133 2.92 15.86 -2.49
C ASP A 133 4.05 14.94 -2.00
N PHE A 134 5.24 15.19 -2.51
CA PHE A 134 6.46 14.48 -2.14
C PHE A 134 7.48 15.47 -1.60
N ASN A 135 7.97 15.23 -0.40
CA ASN A 135 9.07 15.98 0.21
C ASN A 135 10.36 15.17 0.11
N PHE A 136 11.30 15.67 -0.66
CA PHE A 136 12.65 15.15 -0.78
C PHE A 136 13.52 15.89 0.23
N ILE A 137 13.91 15.20 1.29
CA ILE A 137 14.72 15.75 2.41
C ILE A 137 16.19 15.64 2.06
N SER A 138 16.88 16.76 2.02
CA SER A 138 18.30 16.80 1.69
C SER A 138 19.15 16.09 2.74
N GLY A 139 20.11 15.30 2.29
CA GLY A 139 20.99 14.53 3.17
C GLY A 139 21.71 13.40 2.43
N THR A 140 22.55 12.68 3.15
CA THR A 140 23.21 11.50 2.61
C THR A 140 22.27 10.29 2.75
N PRO A 141 21.93 9.60 1.66
CA PRO A 141 21.15 8.39 1.74
C PRO A 141 21.91 7.29 2.49
N GLU A 142 21.19 6.42 3.18
CA GLU A 142 21.76 5.27 3.88
C GLU A 142 22.38 4.29 2.88
N TYR A 143 21.67 3.99 1.79
CA TYR A 143 22.14 3.13 0.70
C TYR A 143 22.33 3.94 -0.59
N ASN A 144 23.33 3.56 -1.39
CA ASN A 144 23.66 4.25 -2.64
C ASN A 144 22.57 4.09 -3.71
N TYR A 145 21.82 2.98 -3.69
CA TYR A 145 20.71 2.70 -4.58
C TYR A 145 19.69 1.78 -3.91
N SER A 146 18.51 1.68 -4.51
CA SER A 146 17.51 0.66 -4.17
C SER A 146 17.08 -0.07 -5.44
N ILE A 147 16.70 -1.33 -5.30
CA ILE A 147 16.03 -2.11 -6.34
C ILE A 147 14.72 -2.61 -5.78
N VAL A 148 13.62 -2.30 -6.46
CA VAL A 148 12.28 -2.76 -6.09
C VAL A 148 11.80 -3.76 -7.14
N ARG A 149 11.20 -4.86 -6.71
CA ARG A 149 10.59 -5.88 -7.55
C ARG A 149 9.18 -6.18 -7.07
N ASN A 150 8.23 -6.30 -8.00
CA ASN A 150 6.94 -6.88 -7.69
C ASN A 150 7.10 -8.39 -7.54
N ILE A 151 6.77 -8.92 -6.35
CA ILE A 151 6.81 -10.35 -6.06
C ILE A 151 5.41 -10.93 -6.27
N TRP A 152 4.43 -10.45 -5.50
CA TRP A 152 3.04 -10.83 -5.60
C TRP A 152 2.18 -9.56 -5.75
N ASN A 153 1.85 -9.23 -6.99
CA ASN A 153 1.06 -8.03 -7.28
C ASN A 153 -0.39 -8.43 -7.59
N TYR A 154 -1.10 -8.90 -6.57
CA TYR A 154 -2.51 -9.20 -6.66
C TYR A 154 -3.32 -7.99 -6.21
N ASP A 155 -4.18 -7.47 -7.10
CA ASP A 155 -5.10 -6.39 -6.75
C ASP A 155 -6.31 -6.89 -5.96
N TYR A 156 -6.62 -8.19 -6.12
CA TYR A 156 -7.83 -8.78 -5.65
C TYR A 156 -7.75 -10.32 -5.66
N VAL A 157 -7.97 -10.92 -4.50
CA VAL A 157 -7.99 -12.37 -4.34
C VAL A 157 -9.28 -12.77 -3.62
N VAL A 158 -10.05 -13.68 -4.20
CA VAL A 158 -11.20 -14.29 -3.50
C VAL A 158 -10.69 -15.39 -2.59
N TYR A 159 -10.85 -15.20 -1.29
CA TYR A 159 -10.31 -16.07 -0.26
C TYR A 159 -11.41 -16.79 0.50
N GLY A 160 -11.23 -18.09 0.77
CA GLY A 160 -12.19 -18.90 1.53
C GLY A 160 -13.25 -19.60 0.68
N ASP A 161 -13.10 -19.66 -0.64
CA ASP A 161 -13.94 -20.49 -1.51
C ASP A 161 -13.26 -21.85 -1.72
N GLU A 162 -13.76 -22.89 -1.03
CA GLU A 162 -13.22 -24.25 -1.12
C GLU A 162 -13.36 -24.86 -2.53
N THR A 163 -14.29 -24.36 -3.35
CA THR A 163 -14.47 -24.84 -4.73
C THR A 163 -13.50 -24.20 -5.70
N ASN A 164 -12.89 -23.09 -5.31
CA ASN A 164 -11.91 -22.35 -6.09
C ASN A 164 -10.78 -21.83 -5.17
N PRO A 165 -9.93 -22.74 -4.64
CA PRO A 165 -8.90 -22.36 -3.70
C PRO A 165 -7.88 -21.43 -4.35
N VAL A 166 -7.47 -20.41 -3.61
CA VAL A 166 -6.42 -19.49 -4.03
C VAL A 166 -5.08 -20.20 -4.02
N ASN A 167 -4.34 -20.05 -5.11
CA ASN A 167 -2.97 -20.53 -5.23
C ASN A 167 -2.06 -19.34 -5.56
N ILE A 168 -1.21 -18.97 -4.61
CA ILE A 168 -0.19 -17.95 -4.81
C ILE A 168 1.07 -18.65 -5.29
N ASN A 169 1.53 -18.30 -6.48
CA ASN A 169 2.69 -18.94 -7.08
C ASN A 169 3.99 -18.54 -6.37
N SER A 170 4.89 -19.50 -6.21
CA SER A 170 6.25 -19.18 -5.75
C SER A 170 6.99 -18.31 -6.76
N VAL A 171 7.85 -17.44 -6.25
CA VAL A 171 8.66 -16.51 -7.04
C VAL A 171 10.14 -16.76 -6.73
N THR A 172 10.98 -16.64 -7.73
CA THR A 172 12.44 -16.72 -7.58
C THR A 172 13.05 -15.44 -8.11
N GLU A 173 13.81 -14.75 -7.24
CA GLU A 173 14.43 -13.47 -7.56
C GLU A 173 15.96 -13.56 -7.41
N TYR A 174 16.67 -12.82 -8.25
CA TYR A 174 18.12 -12.69 -8.15
C TYR A 174 18.49 -11.56 -7.20
N ILE A 175 19.36 -11.87 -6.24
CA ILE A 175 19.90 -10.89 -5.28
C ILE A 175 21.24 -10.39 -5.83
N PRO A 176 21.42 -9.08 -6.08
CA PRO A 176 22.68 -8.52 -6.54
C PRO A 176 23.84 -8.81 -5.59
N LEU A 177 25.02 -8.99 -6.18
CA LEU A 177 26.25 -9.29 -5.39
C LEU A 177 26.66 -8.16 -4.45
N ASP A 178 26.30 -6.93 -4.81
CA ASP A 178 26.59 -5.69 -4.07
C ASP A 178 25.40 -5.17 -3.27
N ALA A 179 24.36 -5.99 -3.07
CA ALA A 179 23.30 -5.67 -2.13
C ALA A 179 23.83 -5.69 -0.68
N GLU A 180 23.34 -4.80 0.16
CA GLU A 180 23.72 -4.70 1.58
C GLU A 180 22.56 -5.15 2.47
N GLU A 181 21.30 -4.90 2.04
CA GLU A 181 20.08 -5.30 2.75
C GLU A 181 19.06 -5.83 1.75
N VAL A 182 18.32 -6.85 2.17
CA VAL A 182 17.24 -7.47 1.41
C VAL A 182 16.05 -7.70 2.34
N TYR A 183 14.86 -7.29 1.93
CA TYR A 183 13.64 -7.58 2.65
C TYR A 183 12.44 -7.74 1.70
N LEU A 184 11.44 -8.46 2.17
CA LEU A 184 10.13 -8.59 1.55
C LEU A 184 9.17 -7.62 2.25
N ARG A 185 8.65 -6.64 1.51
CA ARG A 185 7.62 -5.73 1.99
C ARG A 185 6.24 -6.20 1.55
N MET A 186 5.35 -6.42 2.51
CA MET A 186 3.98 -6.83 2.27
C MET A 186 3.00 -5.70 2.57
N ILE A 187 1.98 -5.54 1.70
CA ILE A 187 0.85 -4.64 1.90
C ILE A 187 -0.41 -5.49 1.73
N THR A 188 -0.96 -5.97 2.82
CA THR A 188 -2.08 -6.92 2.80
C THR A 188 -3.28 -6.35 3.56
N THR A 189 -4.47 -6.49 2.98
CA THR A 189 -5.71 -6.06 3.61
C THR A 189 -6.82 -7.07 3.31
N GLY A 190 -7.57 -7.48 4.33
CA GLY A 190 -8.76 -8.30 4.18
C GLY A 190 -10.01 -7.43 4.07
N HIS A 191 -10.86 -7.71 3.10
CA HIS A 191 -12.09 -6.96 2.88
C HIS A 191 -13.28 -7.90 2.85
N GLY A 192 -14.45 -7.39 3.24
CA GLY A 192 -15.70 -8.10 3.21
C GLY A 192 -16.55 -7.80 4.42
N GLN A 193 -17.85 -7.73 4.23
CA GLN A 193 -18.82 -7.54 5.29
C GLN A 193 -19.39 -8.86 5.73
N GLY A 194 -19.80 -8.93 6.97
CA GLY A 194 -20.47 -10.10 7.51
C GLY A 194 -20.22 -10.27 8.98
N ASN A 195 -20.50 -11.45 9.49
CA ASN A 195 -20.18 -11.79 10.87
C ASN A 195 -18.67 -11.98 11.01
N THR A 196 -18.17 -11.69 12.19
CA THR A 196 -16.83 -12.09 12.60
C THR A 196 -16.58 -13.54 12.18
N ASP A 197 -15.42 -13.83 11.63
CA ASP A 197 -14.99 -15.10 11.05
C ASP A 197 -15.65 -15.50 9.73
N ASN A 198 -16.67 -14.80 9.25
CA ASN A 198 -17.36 -15.11 8.00
C ASN A 198 -16.96 -14.20 6.84
N ALA A 199 -16.18 -13.16 7.10
CA ALA A 199 -15.65 -12.26 6.09
C ALA A 199 -14.20 -11.89 6.43
N ALA A 200 -13.36 -11.73 5.43
CA ALA A 200 -11.93 -11.53 5.65
C ALA A 200 -11.59 -10.26 6.41
N GLU A 201 -12.40 -9.22 6.32
CA GLU A 201 -12.20 -7.97 7.06
C GLU A 201 -12.14 -8.18 8.59
N PHE A 202 -12.96 -9.11 9.11
CA PHE A 202 -13.11 -9.37 10.55
C PHE A 202 -12.63 -10.76 10.96
N SER A 203 -11.89 -11.44 10.11
CA SER A 203 -11.35 -12.77 10.37
C SER A 203 -9.86 -12.68 10.64
N TYR A 204 -9.47 -12.93 11.89
CA TYR A 204 -8.06 -13.00 12.26
C TYR A 204 -7.41 -14.22 11.59
N ARG A 205 -6.36 -13.98 10.79
CA ARG A 205 -5.60 -15.01 10.09
C ARG A 205 -4.13 -14.67 10.10
N VAL A 206 -3.31 -15.72 10.09
CA VAL A 206 -1.86 -15.63 10.00
C VAL A 206 -1.42 -16.48 8.83
N HIS A 207 -0.65 -15.90 7.93
CA HIS A 207 -0.18 -16.56 6.73
C HIS A 207 1.30 -16.91 6.84
N ASP A 208 1.73 -17.94 6.09
CA ASP A 208 3.07 -18.46 6.15
C ASP A 208 3.93 -17.94 5.01
N ILE A 209 5.14 -17.47 5.33
CA ILE A 209 6.15 -17.06 4.35
C ILE A 209 7.31 -18.06 4.40
N PHE A 210 7.54 -18.74 3.28
CA PHE A 210 8.65 -19.67 3.12
C PHE A 210 9.76 -19.02 2.32
N VAL A 211 10.98 -19.21 2.78
CA VAL A 211 12.20 -18.77 2.12
C VAL A 211 13.05 -19.97 1.81
N ASN A 212 13.37 -20.18 0.53
CA ASN A 212 14.15 -21.33 0.05
C ASN A 212 13.57 -22.70 0.46
N GLY A 213 12.24 -22.75 0.70
CA GLY A 213 11.50 -23.96 1.06
C GLY A 213 11.36 -24.19 2.57
N GLU A 214 11.91 -23.35 3.41
CA GLU A 214 11.76 -23.41 4.86
C GLU A 214 10.78 -22.32 5.34
N LEU A 215 9.89 -22.63 6.28
CA LEU A 215 9.02 -21.66 6.94
C LEU A 215 9.87 -20.68 7.76
N GLU A 216 9.88 -19.41 7.34
CA GLU A 216 10.76 -18.40 7.95
C GLU A 216 9.97 -17.37 8.75
N PHE A 217 8.83 -16.92 8.23
CA PHE A 217 8.04 -15.89 8.90
C PHE A 217 6.56 -16.25 8.94
N LEU A 218 5.90 -15.71 9.98
CA LEU A 218 4.46 -15.68 10.11
C LEU A 218 3.98 -14.25 9.81
N HIS A 219 3.08 -14.09 8.85
CA HIS A 219 2.50 -12.81 8.49
C HIS A 219 1.19 -12.60 9.24
N ASP A 220 1.28 -11.95 10.40
CA ASP A 220 0.16 -11.49 11.21
C ASP A 220 -0.05 -9.99 10.93
N PHE A 221 -1.02 -9.67 10.09
CA PHE A 221 -1.34 -8.29 9.69
C PHE A 221 -2.59 -7.73 10.40
N TRP A 222 -3.04 -8.37 11.47
CA TRP A 222 -4.21 -7.91 12.22
C TRP A 222 -3.98 -6.55 12.87
N ARG A 223 -4.96 -5.64 12.73
CA ARG A 223 -4.95 -4.32 13.36
C ARG A 223 -5.90 -4.32 14.55
N SER A 224 -5.36 -4.09 15.75
CA SER A 224 -6.10 -4.00 17.02
C SER A 224 -6.07 -2.59 17.61
N ASP A 225 -5.74 -1.59 16.82
CA ASP A 225 -5.52 -0.20 17.23
C ASP A 225 -6.41 0.81 16.48
N CYS A 226 -7.43 0.35 15.77
CA CYS A 226 -8.29 1.21 14.95
C CYS A 226 -8.97 2.32 15.77
N GLU A 227 -9.29 2.07 17.03
CA GLU A 227 -9.86 3.08 17.93
C GLU A 227 -8.95 4.29 18.15
N SER A 228 -7.65 4.14 17.91
CA SER A 228 -6.63 5.16 18.17
C SER A 228 -6.20 5.95 16.91
N ASN A 229 -6.83 5.73 15.74
CA ASN A 229 -6.38 6.40 14.53
C ASN A 229 -6.65 7.91 14.53
N SER A 230 -5.79 8.65 13.78
CA SER A 230 -5.76 10.12 13.78
C SER A 230 -7.00 10.77 13.17
N CYS A 231 -7.78 10.05 12.35
CA CYS A 231 -8.99 10.55 11.70
C CYS A 231 -10.26 10.35 12.53
N SER A 232 -10.12 9.99 13.79
CA SER A 232 -11.26 9.86 14.69
C SER A 232 -11.71 11.23 15.28
N PRO A 233 -13.01 11.46 15.59
CA PRO A 233 -14.10 10.53 15.33
C PRO A 233 -14.59 10.55 13.88
N GLN A 234 -15.10 9.42 13.41
CA GLN A 234 -15.70 9.25 12.10
C GLN A 234 -17.20 8.89 12.22
N ASN A 235 -17.93 8.94 11.11
CA ASN A 235 -19.38 8.70 11.13
C ASN A 235 -19.77 7.20 11.13
N GLY A 236 -18.85 6.29 10.79
CA GLY A 236 -19.11 4.84 10.66
C GLY A 236 -18.52 3.99 11.76
N THR A 237 -18.35 2.71 11.44
CA THR A 237 -17.87 1.66 12.38
C THR A 237 -16.35 1.51 12.33
N TRP A 238 -15.64 2.61 12.50
CA TRP A 238 -14.20 2.72 12.32
C TRP A 238 -13.35 2.11 13.44
N GLN A 239 -13.91 1.98 14.64
CA GLN A 239 -13.17 1.59 15.86
C GLN A 239 -12.89 0.10 16.00
N TYR A 240 -13.50 -0.73 15.15
CA TYR A 240 -13.34 -2.18 15.26
C TYR A 240 -12.06 -2.66 14.62
N ASP A 241 -11.44 -3.65 15.26
CA ASP A 241 -10.26 -4.33 14.78
C ASP A 241 -10.51 -5.03 13.43
N ARG A 242 -9.52 -5.02 12.55
CA ARG A 242 -9.63 -5.52 11.19
C ARG A 242 -8.34 -6.15 10.67
N ALA A 243 -8.49 -6.92 9.60
CA ALA A 243 -7.38 -7.53 8.88
C ALA A 243 -6.64 -6.47 8.03
N GLY A 244 -5.51 -6.01 8.51
CA GLY A 244 -4.54 -5.20 7.78
C GLY A 244 -4.85 -3.72 7.63
N PHE A 245 -6.01 -3.23 8.06
CA PHE A 245 -6.34 -1.80 7.91
C PHE A 245 -7.23 -1.26 9.02
N CYS A 246 -7.29 0.05 9.12
CA CYS A 246 -8.32 0.77 9.88
C CYS A 246 -8.93 1.85 8.99
N PRO A 247 -10.27 2.02 8.97
CA PRO A 247 -10.88 3.14 8.25
C PRO A 247 -10.34 4.47 8.73
N GLY A 248 -9.90 5.32 7.81
CA GLY A 248 -9.26 6.59 8.13
C GLY A 248 -7.79 6.45 8.53
N ASP A 249 -7.11 5.39 8.11
CA ASP A 249 -5.69 5.25 8.35
C ASP A 249 -4.95 4.76 7.10
N LYS A 250 -3.63 4.96 7.08
CA LYS A 250 -2.76 4.31 6.12
C LYS A 250 -2.64 2.82 6.43
N VAL A 251 -2.46 2.01 5.41
CA VAL A 251 -2.08 0.61 5.57
C VAL A 251 -0.59 0.57 5.86
N TYR A 252 -0.22 -0.05 6.97
CA TYR A 252 1.19 -0.23 7.32
C TYR A 252 1.81 -1.34 6.48
N TYR A 253 3.10 -1.20 6.22
CA TYR A 253 3.89 -2.25 5.60
C TYR A 253 4.32 -3.26 6.66
N ASP A 254 4.37 -4.53 6.26
CA ASP A 254 5.04 -5.57 7.02
C ASP A 254 6.34 -5.92 6.31
N ASP A 255 7.47 -5.57 6.91
CA ASP A 255 8.80 -5.80 6.37
C ASP A 255 9.44 -7.04 6.99
N PHE A 256 9.74 -8.03 6.16
CA PHE A 256 10.41 -9.29 6.53
C PHE A 256 11.83 -9.26 6.03
N TYR A 257 12.79 -9.16 6.94
CA TYR A 257 14.19 -9.05 6.60
C TYR A 257 14.76 -10.39 6.13
N LEU A 258 15.25 -10.42 4.89
CA LEU A 258 15.75 -11.60 4.20
C LEU A 258 17.29 -11.61 4.06
N THR A 259 17.97 -10.63 4.61
CA THR A 259 19.42 -10.47 4.44
C THR A 259 20.18 -11.72 4.86
N ASP A 260 19.80 -12.32 6.00
CA ASP A 260 20.45 -13.54 6.53
C ASP A 260 20.09 -14.81 5.74
N ASN A 261 18.96 -14.79 5.00
CA ASN A 261 18.49 -15.90 4.17
C ASN A 261 19.00 -15.80 2.72
N SER A 262 19.65 -14.68 2.38
CA SER A 262 20.07 -14.35 1.03
C SER A 262 21.53 -14.74 0.80
N ILE A 263 21.82 -15.28 -0.38
CA ILE A 263 23.18 -15.42 -0.89
C ILE A 263 23.36 -14.35 -1.97
N PHE A 264 24.19 -13.36 -1.68
CA PHE A 264 24.46 -12.27 -2.62
C PHE A 264 25.15 -12.82 -3.88
N GLY A 265 24.63 -12.44 -5.03
CA GLY A 265 25.03 -13.00 -6.33
C GLY A 265 24.31 -14.30 -6.71
N ASP A 266 23.32 -14.74 -5.95
CA ASP A 266 22.50 -15.92 -6.21
C ASP A 266 21.00 -15.58 -6.16
N THR A 267 20.16 -16.59 -6.26
CA THR A 267 18.70 -16.45 -6.24
C THR A 267 18.12 -16.80 -4.88
N ILE A 268 17.01 -16.15 -4.54
CA ILE A 268 16.16 -16.48 -3.40
C ILE A 268 14.79 -16.92 -3.91
N LYS A 269 14.25 -18.01 -3.35
CA LYS A 269 12.90 -18.49 -3.65
C LYS A 269 11.96 -18.10 -2.50
N LEU A 270 10.82 -17.48 -2.84
CA LEU A 270 9.80 -17.06 -1.93
C LEU A 270 8.48 -17.77 -2.23
N ASP A 271 7.82 -18.30 -1.21
CA ASP A 271 6.48 -18.86 -1.27
C ASP A 271 5.61 -18.20 -0.19
N TYR A 272 4.33 -17.95 -0.49
CA TYR A 272 3.35 -17.38 0.42
C TYR A 272 2.14 -18.30 0.50
N GLU A 273 1.89 -18.85 1.68
CA GLU A 273 0.77 -19.77 1.90
C GLU A 273 -0.27 -19.12 2.81
N LEU A 274 -1.49 -19.05 2.31
CA LEU A 274 -2.63 -18.53 3.07
C LEU A 274 -3.09 -19.55 4.11
N GLU A 275 -3.32 -19.11 5.34
CA GLU A 275 -3.97 -19.94 6.37
C GLU A 275 -5.32 -20.45 5.86
N ASN A 276 -5.67 -21.70 6.21
CA ASN A 276 -6.95 -22.25 5.82
C ASN A 276 -8.11 -21.40 6.36
N TYR A 277 -8.98 -20.99 5.46
CA TYR A 277 -10.16 -20.20 5.78
C TYR A 277 -11.34 -20.64 4.93
N ILE A 278 -12.51 -20.77 5.54
CA ILE A 278 -13.73 -21.05 4.85
C ILE A 278 -14.68 -19.88 5.05
N ASN A 279 -15.02 -19.22 3.96
CA ASN A 279 -16.04 -18.18 3.96
C ASN A 279 -17.41 -18.85 3.91
N TYR A 280 -18.16 -18.82 5.01
CA TYR A 280 -19.50 -19.39 5.12
C TYR A 280 -20.59 -18.50 4.53
N CYS A 281 -20.25 -17.41 3.92
CA CYS A 281 -21.16 -16.54 3.21
C CYS A 281 -21.53 -17.11 1.84
N SER A 282 -22.59 -16.59 1.22
CA SER A 282 -22.93 -16.90 -0.17
C SER A 282 -21.78 -16.44 -1.11
N PRO A 283 -21.39 -17.21 -2.14
CA PRO A 283 -21.96 -18.48 -2.61
C PRO A 283 -21.41 -19.74 -1.89
N ASN A 284 -20.39 -19.63 -1.02
CA ASN A 284 -19.75 -20.78 -0.39
C ASN A 284 -20.68 -21.56 0.55
N ASN A 285 -21.67 -20.88 1.11
CA ASN A 285 -22.70 -21.49 1.92
C ASN A 285 -24.05 -21.42 1.18
N PRO A 286 -24.52 -22.51 0.57
CA PRO A 286 -25.77 -22.53 -0.21
C PRO A 286 -27.02 -22.24 0.62
N SER A 287 -26.98 -22.37 1.94
CA SER A 287 -28.06 -22.01 2.84
C SER A 287 -28.09 -20.53 3.20
N CYS A 288 -27.04 -19.80 2.83
CA CYS A 288 -26.92 -18.37 3.04
C CYS A 288 -27.59 -17.62 1.88
N ILE A 289 -28.64 -16.90 2.19
CA ILE A 289 -29.25 -15.94 1.27
C ILE A 289 -28.82 -14.55 1.71
N ASP A 290 -27.98 -13.93 0.92
CA ASP A 290 -27.39 -12.63 1.22
C ASP A 290 -28.45 -11.59 1.64
N GLY A 291 -28.22 -10.96 2.78
CA GLY A 291 -29.15 -10.02 3.39
C GLY A 291 -30.44 -10.63 3.96
N SER A 292 -30.61 -11.95 3.94
CA SER A 292 -31.80 -12.64 4.44
C SER A 292 -31.49 -13.66 5.54
N THR A 293 -30.76 -14.73 5.23
CA THR A 293 -30.42 -15.79 6.20
C THR A 293 -29.03 -15.66 6.77
N CYS A 294 -28.20 -14.84 6.15
CA CYS A 294 -26.89 -14.41 6.66
C CYS A 294 -26.72 -12.92 6.41
N THR A 295 -25.79 -12.32 7.10
CA THR A 295 -25.38 -10.94 6.81
C THR A 295 -24.79 -10.87 5.41
N GLN A 296 -24.87 -9.69 4.81
CA GLN A 296 -24.25 -9.43 3.53
C GLN A 296 -22.76 -9.74 3.63
N CYS A 297 -22.27 -10.56 2.73
CA CYS A 297 -20.89 -10.98 2.69
C CYS A 297 -20.26 -10.60 1.36
N ASP A 298 -19.06 -10.09 1.42
CA ASP A 298 -18.20 -9.89 0.27
C ASP A 298 -17.01 -10.85 0.37
N TYR A 299 -16.52 -11.37 -0.75
CA TYR A 299 -15.48 -12.40 -0.79
C TYR A 299 -14.10 -11.82 -1.03
N ASN A 300 -14.01 -10.52 -1.13
CA ASN A 300 -12.86 -9.85 -1.67
C ASN A 300 -11.81 -9.65 -0.60
N ASN A 301 -10.72 -10.37 -0.74
CA ASN A 301 -9.58 -10.30 0.14
C ASN A 301 -8.34 -9.91 -0.67
N THR A 302 -7.76 -8.83 -0.35
CA THR A 302 -6.33 -8.54 -0.48
C THR A 302 -6.03 -7.22 0.11
#